data_3b43a7fe30d8511f285421ab524f23ee
#
_entry.id   3b43a7fe30d8511f285421ab524f23ee
#
_cell.length_a   1.000
_cell.length_b   1.000
_cell.length_c   1.000
_cell.angle_alpha   90.00
_cell.angle_beta   90.00
_cell.angle_gamma   90.00
#
_symmetry.space_group_name_H-M   'P 1'
#
loop_
_entity.id
_entity.type
_entity.pdbx_description
1 polymer ?
#
loop_
_entity_poly.entity_id
_entity_poly.type
_entity_poly.pdbx_seq_one_letter_code
_entity_poly.pdbx_strand_id
1 'polypeptide(L)'
;MGPTCRQGNTAILTYDYVHRTHWEVFGFQYPPILKNWWCDDWITRVYGGARTKKLPKQEVKHLISGTRYQVYSKDSSGRSVPKDLLPAEYKKSSCTIDAWLGKNPAYEDLPRTVNSEGRCATSAPSKKCAKALDG
;
A
#
# COMPACT_ATOMS: atom_id res chain seq x y z
N MET A 1 -6.74 -5.75 6.69
CA MET A 1 -6.70 -5.76 8.17
C MET A 1 -5.47 -6.52 8.64
N GLY A 2 -5.04 -6.34 9.90
CA GLY A 2 -3.90 -7.10 10.43
C GLY A 2 -3.89 -7.15 11.95
N PRO A 3 -3.12 -8.07 12.53
CA PRO A 3 -2.94 -8.15 13.97
C PRO A 3 -2.22 -6.91 14.50
N THR A 4 -2.28 -6.71 15.80
CA THR A 4 -1.51 -5.65 16.46
C THR A 4 -0.08 -6.13 16.67
N CYS A 5 0.89 -5.37 16.17
CA CYS A 5 2.30 -5.56 16.48
C CYS A 5 2.79 -4.38 17.32
N ARG A 6 3.45 -4.64 18.44
CA ARG A 6 3.95 -3.60 19.35
C ARG A 6 5.44 -3.30 19.19
N GLN A 7 6.08 -4.00 18.27
CA GLN A 7 7.49 -3.78 17.93
C GLN A 7 7.60 -3.03 16.59
N GLY A 8 8.63 -2.20 16.46
CA GLY A 8 8.88 -1.42 15.26
C GLY A 8 7.88 -0.28 15.06
N ASN A 9 7.48 -0.02 13.82
CA ASN A 9 6.50 1.00 13.49
C ASN A 9 5.08 0.51 13.76
N THR A 10 4.54 0.88 14.91
CA THR A 10 3.19 0.47 15.32
C THR A 10 2.06 1.19 14.54
N ALA A 11 2.38 2.17 13.70
CA ALA A 11 1.37 2.88 12.90
C ALA A 11 0.95 2.09 11.66
N ILE A 12 1.80 1.18 11.17
CA ILE A 12 1.55 0.38 9.97
C ILE A 12 1.03 -1.02 10.29
N LEU A 13 0.56 -1.73 9.28
CA LEU A 13 0.21 -3.15 9.34
C LEU A 13 1.45 -3.98 9.06
N THR A 14 2.22 -4.36 10.07
CA THR A 14 3.42 -5.22 9.92
C THR A 14 3.08 -6.59 9.35
N TYR A 15 1.89 -7.09 9.64
CA TYR A 15 1.31 -8.29 9.03
C TYR A 15 -0.09 -7.95 8.55
N ASP A 16 -0.44 -8.33 7.34
CA ASP A 16 -1.72 -7.95 6.76
C ASP A 16 -2.47 -9.13 6.15
N TYR A 17 -3.79 -9.01 6.20
CA TYR A 17 -4.75 -9.81 5.47
C TYR A 17 -5.53 -8.89 4.55
N VAL A 18 -5.56 -9.19 3.27
CA VAL A 18 -6.30 -8.43 2.28
C VAL A 18 -7.60 -9.13 1.91
N HIS A 19 -8.61 -8.35 1.55
CA HIS A 19 -9.81 -8.89 0.94
C HIS A 19 -9.52 -9.31 -0.50
N ARG A 20 -10.27 -10.27 -1.04
CA ARG A 20 -10.10 -10.75 -2.42
C ARG A 20 -10.13 -9.63 -3.47
N THR A 21 -10.89 -8.57 -3.23
CA THR A 21 -10.94 -7.38 -4.08
C THR A 21 -9.56 -6.73 -4.30
N HIS A 22 -8.62 -6.91 -3.37
CA HIS A 22 -7.24 -6.48 -3.57
C HIS A 22 -6.61 -7.12 -4.82
N TRP A 23 -6.85 -8.42 -5.00
CA TRP A 23 -6.38 -9.16 -6.18
C TRP A 23 -7.11 -8.75 -7.45
N GLU A 24 -8.39 -8.40 -7.36
CA GLU A 24 -9.17 -7.89 -8.48
C GLU A 24 -8.67 -6.51 -8.94
N VAL A 25 -8.19 -5.69 -8.00
CA VAL A 25 -7.64 -4.36 -8.26
C VAL A 25 -6.22 -4.43 -8.81
N PHE A 26 -5.34 -5.20 -8.16
CA PHE A 26 -3.90 -5.13 -8.38
C PHE A 26 -3.30 -6.36 -9.08
N GLY A 27 -3.90 -7.53 -8.97
CA GLY A 27 -3.36 -8.78 -9.47
C GLY A 27 -2.13 -9.31 -8.71
N PHE A 28 -1.72 -8.66 -7.62
CA PHE A 28 -0.57 -9.03 -6.78
C PHE A 28 -0.82 -8.65 -5.31
N GLN A 29 -0.10 -9.27 -4.38
CA GLN A 29 -0.15 -8.93 -2.95
C GLN A 29 0.57 -7.61 -2.67
N TYR A 30 1.77 -7.45 -3.21
CA TYR A 30 2.59 -6.24 -3.10
C TYR A 30 3.22 -5.90 -4.45
N PRO A 31 3.45 -4.62 -4.74
CA PRO A 31 4.15 -4.22 -5.96
C PRO A 31 5.48 -4.95 -6.10
N PRO A 32 5.75 -5.62 -7.24
CA PRO A 32 6.97 -6.40 -7.45
C PRO A 32 8.27 -5.61 -7.25
N ILE A 33 8.19 -4.28 -7.40
CA ILE A 33 9.32 -3.39 -7.19
C ILE A 33 9.74 -3.26 -5.72
N LEU A 34 8.82 -3.51 -4.77
CA LEU A 34 9.06 -3.40 -3.34
C LEU A 34 9.66 -4.67 -2.71
N LYS A 35 10.23 -5.52 -3.46
CA LYS A 35 10.85 -6.83 -3.10
C LYS A 35 10.68 -7.30 -1.64
N ASN A 36 11.52 -6.83 -0.70
CA ASN A 36 11.56 -7.28 0.70
C ASN A 36 11.32 -6.17 1.71
N TRP A 37 11.02 -4.95 1.26
CA TRP A 37 10.95 -3.78 2.14
C TRP A 37 9.82 -2.86 1.73
N TRP A 38 9.25 -2.13 2.68
CA TRP A 38 8.18 -1.16 2.46
C TRP A 38 6.82 -1.72 2.02
N CYS A 39 6.66 -3.04 1.98
CA CYS A 39 5.39 -3.67 1.61
C CYS A 39 4.28 -3.32 2.59
N ASP A 40 4.58 -3.36 3.88
CA ASP A 40 3.70 -3.01 4.98
C ASP A 40 3.38 -1.50 5.03
N ASP A 41 4.36 -0.64 4.74
CA ASP A 41 4.13 0.79 4.54
C ASP A 41 3.20 1.04 3.36
N TRP A 42 3.47 0.39 2.22
CA TRP A 42 2.68 0.54 1.01
C TRP A 42 1.23 0.12 1.23
N ILE A 43 0.98 -1.10 1.75
CA ILE A 43 -0.38 -1.62 1.93
C ILE A 43 -1.19 -0.77 2.93
N THR A 44 -0.52 -0.29 3.98
CA THR A 44 -1.16 0.57 4.98
C THR A 44 -1.57 1.91 4.39
N ARG A 45 -0.70 2.52 3.57
CA ARG A 45 -0.94 3.85 3.01
C ARG A 45 -1.89 3.83 1.82
N VAL A 46 -1.79 2.82 0.95
CA VAL A 46 -2.64 2.74 -0.25
C VAL A 46 -4.12 2.61 0.11
N TYR A 47 -4.41 1.97 1.23
CA TYR A 47 -5.78 1.86 1.74
C TYR A 47 -6.16 2.93 2.76
N GLY A 48 -5.19 3.55 3.42
CA GLY A 48 -5.41 4.56 4.45
C GLY A 48 -6.20 4.06 5.65
N GLY A 49 -6.40 4.92 6.63
CA GLY A 49 -7.07 4.57 7.89
C GLY A 49 -8.52 4.11 7.74
N ALA A 50 -9.23 4.64 6.74
CA ALA A 50 -10.64 4.30 6.53
C ALA A 50 -10.86 2.85 6.08
N ARG A 51 -9.87 2.24 5.42
CA ARG A 51 -9.95 0.87 4.89
C ARG A 51 -8.99 -0.09 5.55
N THR A 52 -8.26 0.39 6.57
CA THR A 52 -7.26 -0.38 7.31
C THR A 52 -7.77 -0.61 8.72
N LYS A 53 -7.76 -1.85 9.19
CA LYS A 53 -8.20 -2.19 10.54
C LYS A 53 -7.18 -3.05 11.24
N LYS A 54 -6.73 -2.61 12.40
CA LYS A 54 -5.97 -3.45 13.33
C LYS A 54 -6.91 -4.30 14.16
N LEU A 55 -6.52 -5.52 14.42
CA LEU A 55 -7.26 -6.48 15.24
C LEU A 55 -6.66 -6.44 16.66
N PRO A 56 -7.28 -5.72 17.61
CA PRO A 56 -6.67 -5.44 18.92
C PRO A 56 -6.53 -6.67 19.80
N LYS A 57 -7.35 -7.69 19.54
CA LYS A 57 -7.31 -8.96 20.30
C LYS A 57 -6.32 -9.98 19.73
N GLN A 58 -5.79 -9.74 18.53
CA GLN A 58 -4.75 -10.56 17.89
C GLN A 58 -3.44 -9.78 17.98
N GLU A 59 -2.56 -10.25 18.84
CA GLU A 59 -1.24 -9.68 18.98
C GLU A 59 -0.19 -10.62 18.40
N VAL A 60 0.73 -10.07 17.63
CA VAL A 60 1.89 -10.77 17.11
C VAL A 60 3.16 -10.10 17.62
N LYS A 61 4.16 -10.92 17.93
CA LYS A 61 5.46 -10.47 18.34
C LYS A 61 6.42 -10.56 17.16
N HIS A 62 6.96 -9.42 16.76
CA HIS A 62 8.01 -9.38 15.75
C HIS A 62 9.35 -9.71 16.40
N LEU A 63 9.86 -10.91 16.16
CA LEU A 63 11.16 -11.32 16.68
C LEU A 63 12.28 -10.74 15.80
N ILE A 64 12.90 -9.68 16.28
CA ILE A 64 13.93 -8.92 15.53
C ILE A 64 15.34 -9.56 15.68
N SER A 65 15.45 -10.76 16.19
CA SER A 65 16.74 -11.43 16.36
C SER A 65 17.22 -12.05 15.04
N GLY A 66 18.12 -11.35 14.38
CA GLY A 66 18.78 -11.78 13.14
C GLY A 66 17.96 -11.52 11.86
N THR A 67 18.65 -11.09 10.83
CA THR A 67 18.07 -10.98 9.49
C THR A 67 18.18 -12.33 8.79
N ARG A 68 17.04 -12.98 8.52
CA ARG A 68 17.01 -14.23 7.75
C ARG A 68 17.23 -14.01 6.25
N TYR A 69 17.22 -12.77 5.79
CA TYR A 69 17.38 -12.38 4.39
C TYR A 69 18.00 -10.99 4.31
N GLN A 70 18.71 -10.74 3.22
CA GLN A 70 19.25 -9.41 2.97
C GLN A 70 18.11 -8.44 2.67
N VAL A 71 18.04 -7.39 3.47
CA VAL A 71 17.21 -6.23 3.17
C VAL A 71 18.01 -5.34 2.23
N TYR A 72 17.60 -5.29 0.97
CA TYR A 72 18.24 -4.40 0.00
C TYR A 72 17.83 -2.96 0.29
N SER A 73 18.59 -2.29 1.14
CA SER A 73 18.41 -0.87 1.41
C SER A 73 19.01 0.02 0.32
N LYS A 74 19.85 -0.55 -0.55
CA LYS A 74 20.56 0.17 -1.62
C LYS A 74 20.57 -0.63 -2.90
N ASP A 75 20.46 0.04 -4.05
CA ASP A 75 20.73 -0.54 -5.36
C ASP A 75 22.24 -0.70 -5.61
N SER A 76 22.62 -1.24 -6.77
CA SER A 76 24.01 -1.40 -7.19
C SER A 76 24.76 -0.05 -7.31
N SER A 77 24.06 1.08 -7.35
CA SER A 77 24.62 2.42 -7.35
C SER A 77 24.71 3.07 -5.96
N GLY A 78 24.33 2.33 -4.91
CA GLY A 78 24.34 2.82 -3.53
C GLY A 78 23.15 3.69 -3.14
N ARG A 79 22.14 3.85 -4.02
CA ARG A 79 20.93 4.62 -3.73
C ARG A 79 19.94 3.79 -2.90
N SER A 80 19.28 4.47 -1.98
CA SER A 80 18.18 3.88 -1.20
C SER A 80 16.94 3.71 -2.07
N VAL A 81 16.90 2.60 -2.81
CA VAL A 81 15.88 2.29 -3.82
C VAL A 81 14.45 2.44 -3.31
N PRO A 82 14.08 1.93 -2.12
CA PRO A 82 12.67 1.92 -1.73
C PRO A 82 12.11 3.29 -1.37
N LYS A 83 12.91 4.19 -0.79
CA LYS A 83 12.42 5.47 -0.27
C LYS A 83 11.98 6.41 -1.39
N ASP A 84 12.67 6.38 -2.52
CA ASP A 84 12.37 7.22 -3.68
C ASP A 84 11.26 6.63 -4.55
N LEU A 85 11.13 5.30 -4.56
CA LEU A 85 10.11 4.59 -5.33
C LEU A 85 8.74 4.58 -4.66
N LEU A 86 8.71 4.60 -3.34
CA LEU A 86 7.47 4.45 -2.58
C LEU A 86 6.42 5.53 -2.88
N PRO A 87 6.75 6.84 -2.97
CA PRO A 87 5.79 7.88 -3.37
C PRO A 87 5.24 7.70 -4.78
N ALA A 88 6.08 7.29 -5.73
CA ALA A 88 5.65 7.02 -7.10
C ALA A 88 4.71 5.83 -7.17
N GLU A 89 5.03 4.75 -6.43
CA GLU A 89 4.21 3.55 -6.37
C GLU A 89 2.86 3.80 -5.66
N TYR A 90 2.82 4.66 -4.63
CA TYR A 90 1.55 5.10 -4.04
C TYR A 90 0.66 5.81 -5.04
N LYS A 91 1.22 6.74 -5.80
CA LYS A 91 0.47 7.49 -6.80
C LYS A 91 -0.10 6.57 -7.87
N LYS A 92 0.71 5.66 -8.39
CA LYS A 92 0.30 4.65 -9.37
C LYS A 92 -0.82 3.77 -8.81
N SER A 93 -0.66 3.26 -7.61
CA SER A 93 -1.62 2.39 -6.94
C SER A 93 -2.94 3.09 -6.64
N SER A 94 -2.91 4.35 -6.23
CA SER A 94 -4.12 5.15 -6.03
C SER A 94 -4.88 5.33 -7.34
N CYS A 95 -4.18 5.60 -8.44
CA CYS A 95 -4.80 5.70 -9.76
C CYS A 95 -5.41 4.36 -10.21
N THR A 96 -4.77 3.24 -9.88
CA THR A 96 -5.29 1.89 -10.17
C THR A 96 -6.60 1.64 -9.42
N ILE A 97 -6.66 2.01 -8.14
CA ILE A 97 -7.90 1.90 -7.33
C ILE A 97 -9.01 2.77 -7.92
N ASP A 98 -8.71 4.03 -8.25
CA ASP A 98 -9.70 4.95 -8.82
C ASP A 98 -10.25 4.45 -10.16
N ALA A 99 -9.38 3.92 -11.03
CA ALA A 99 -9.77 3.33 -12.29
C ALA A 99 -10.64 2.08 -12.11
N TRP A 100 -10.33 1.24 -11.11
CA TRP A 100 -11.12 0.06 -10.77
C TRP A 100 -12.49 0.44 -10.22
N LEU A 101 -12.56 1.42 -9.30
CA LEU A 101 -13.82 1.93 -8.75
C LEU A 101 -14.72 2.50 -9.83
N GLY A 102 -14.17 3.22 -10.80
CA GLY A 102 -14.92 3.74 -11.94
C GLY A 102 -15.58 2.66 -12.81
N LYS A 103 -15.02 1.44 -12.81
CA LYS A 103 -15.58 0.27 -13.50
C LYS A 103 -16.51 -0.57 -12.64
N ASN A 104 -16.54 -0.32 -11.34
CA ASN A 104 -17.26 -1.12 -10.34
C ASN A 104 -18.13 -0.22 -9.45
N PRO A 105 -19.20 0.38 -9.98
CA PRO A 105 -20.01 1.40 -9.27
C PRO A 105 -20.67 0.86 -7.99
N ALA A 106 -20.88 -0.44 -7.87
CA ALA A 106 -21.37 -1.05 -6.62
C ALA A 106 -20.46 -0.80 -5.40
N TYR A 107 -19.23 -0.35 -5.61
CA TYR A 107 -18.25 -0.02 -4.57
C TYR A 107 -18.02 1.49 -4.41
N GLU A 108 -18.84 2.33 -5.04
CA GLU A 108 -18.67 3.79 -5.05
C GLU A 108 -18.83 4.43 -3.66
N ASP A 109 -19.68 3.84 -2.81
CA ASP A 109 -19.93 4.30 -1.44
C ASP A 109 -18.81 3.93 -0.45
N LEU A 110 -17.81 3.16 -0.87
CA LEU A 110 -16.68 2.86 0.00
C LEU A 110 -15.86 4.13 0.25
N PRO A 111 -15.41 4.35 1.51
CA PRO A 111 -14.58 5.52 1.83
C PRO A 111 -13.37 5.56 0.90
N ARG A 112 -13.24 6.63 0.13
CA ARG A 112 -12.07 6.85 -0.73
C ARG A 112 -10.86 7.16 0.12
N THR A 113 -9.71 6.69 -0.30
CA THR A 113 -8.46 6.99 0.39
C THR A 113 -8.19 8.48 0.25
N VAL A 114 -8.24 9.21 1.36
CA VAL A 114 -7.73 10.58 1.40
C VAL A 114 -6.21 10.45 1.46
N ASN A 115 -5.52 10.77 0.36
CA ASN A 115 -4.08 10.92 0.42
C ASN A 115 -3.75 12.11 1.34
N SER A 116 -2.55 12.14 1.90
CA SER A 116 -2.07 13.20 2.81
C SER A 116 -2.13 14.61 2.23
N GLU A 117 -2.47 14.77 0.96
CA GLU A 117 -2.65 16.02 0.23
C GLU A 117 -4.13 16.47 0.14
N GLY A 118 -5.05 15.78 0.82
CA GLY A 118 -6.43 16.25 1.00
C GLY A 118 -7.31 16.24 -0.26
N ARG A 119 -6.89 15.61 -1.34
CA ARG A 119 -7.69 15.54 -2.56
C ARG A 119 -8.30 14.16 -2.76
N CYS A 120 -9.56 14.01 -2.38
CA CYS A 120 -10.42 13.03 -3.02
C CYS A 120 -10.57 13.45 -4.49
N ALA A 121 -10.07 12.65 -5.43
CA ALA A 121 -10.40 12.81 -6.82
C ALA A 121 -11.88 12.42 -6.98
N THR A 122 -12.76 13.41 -7.00
CA THR A 122 -14.13 13.26 -7.48
C THR A 122 -14.09 13.18 -9.00
N SER A 123 -14.67 12.13 -9.56
CA SER A 123 -15.02 11.95 -10.98
C SER A 123 -13.87 11.89 -11.99
N ALA A 124 -13.87 10.83 -12.80
CA ALA A 124 -13.00 10.49 -13.93
C ALA A 124 -11.48 10.44 -13.61
N PRO A 125 -10.73 9.46 -14.13
CA PRO A 125 -9.29 9.41 -13.93
C PRO A 125 -8.69 10.75 -14.37
N SER A 126 -8.09 11.46 -13.41
CA SER A 126 -7.46 12.74 -13.72
C SER A 126 -6.42 12.51 -14.82
N LYS A 127 -6.18 13.50 -15.70
CA LYS A 127 -5.12 13.45 -16.72
C LYS A 127 -3.75 13.06 -16.13
N LYS A 128 -3.55 13.26 -14.83
CA LYS A 128 -2.36 12.82 -14.07
C LYS A 128 -2.33 11.30 -13.82
N CYS A 129 -3.49 10.64 -13.72
CA CYS A 129 -3.56 9.18 -13.55
C CYS A 129 -3.32 8.45 -14.88
N ALA A 130 -3.78 8.99 -16.00
CA ALA A 130 -3.53 8.40 -17.32
C ALA A 130 -2.02 8.22 -17.59
N LYS A 131 -1.22 9.25 -17.33
CA LYS A 131 0.25 9.17 -17.48
C LYS A 131 0.97 8.19 -16.54
N ALA A 132 0.36 7.78 -15.43
CA ALA A 132 0.99 6.88 -14.45
C ALA A 132 0.74 5.41 -14.76
N LEU A 133 -0.17 5.09 -15.69
CA LEU A 133 -0.52 3.73 -16.09
C LEU A 133 0.23 3.29 -17.36
N ASP A 134 0.75 4.25 -18.16
CA ASP A 134 1.45 4.01 -19.44
C ASP A 134 2.98 3.87 -19.27
N GLY A 135 3.49 3.83 -18.07
CA GLY A 135 4.92 3.71 -17.73
C GLY A 135 5.19 2.35 -17.00
#